data_9b534baf32ab590269de5f749ce9c706
#
_entry.id   9b534baf32ab590269de5f749ce9c706
#
_cell.length_a   1.000
_cell.length_b   1.000
_cell.length_c   1.000
_cell.angle_alpha   90.00
_cell.angle_beta   90.00
_cell.angle_gamma   90.00
#
_symmetry.space_group_name_H-M   'P 1'
#
loop_
_entity.id
_entity.type
_entity.pdbx_description
1 polymer ?
#
loop_
_entity_poly.entity_id
_entity_poly.type
_entity_poly.pdbx_seq_one_letter_code
_entity_poly.pdbx_strand_id
1 'polypeptide(L)'
;MRYVETNLGVSTADAEKVVTRFEDGDLQLSFLDWREQPRSVTFRDVLAYRWQELDDAVPRDDRTFEALESPWLERQAKLQAVPVNEYAHYVLCFNACGVLDVLARRASAG
;
A
#
# COMPACT_ATOMS: atom_id res chain seq x y z
N MET A 1 -11.38 7.92 9.75
CA MET A 1 -10.22 7.17 9.26
C MET A 1 -8.96 7.70 9.92
N ARG A 2 -8.07 6.84 10.31
CA ARG A 2 -6.79 7.24 10.90
C ARG A 2 -5.68 6.34 10.39
N TYR A 3 -4.46 6.88 10.34
CA TYR A 3 -3.28 6.17 9.87
C TYR A 3 -2.46 5.67 11.06
N VAL A 4 -2.10 4.39 11.02
CA VAL A 4 -1.24 3.77 12.02
C VAL A 4 -0.02 3.22 11.29
N GLU A 5 1.18 3.56 11.78
CA GLU A 5 2.40 3.03 11.17
C GLU A 5 2.42 1.51 11.26
N THR A 6 2.73 0.85 10.14
CA THR A 6 2.83 -0.60 10.07
C THR A 6 4.17 -1.00 9.45
N ASN A 7 4.70 -2.13 9.87
CA ASN A 7 5.97 -2.63 9.33
C ASN A 7 5.69 -3.68 8.26
N LEU A 8 5.97 -3.33 6.99
CA LEU A 8 5.86 -4.25 5.87
C LEU A 8 7.20 -4.92 5.52
N GLY A 9 8.22 -4.71 6.35
CA GLY A 9 9.55 -5.29 6.14
C GLY A 9 10.43 -4.53 5.15
N VAL A 10 9.99 -3.35 4.70
CA VAL A 10 10.73 -2.51 3.76
C VAL A 10 10.65 -1.05 4.17
N SER A 11 11.61 -0.25 3.72
CA SER A 11 11.59 1.21 3.87
C SER A 11 11.31 1.84 2.52
N THR A 12 10.40 2.82 2.49
CA THR A 12 10.10 3.60 1.28
C THR A 12 10.98 4.85 1.15
N ALA A 13 11.88 5.08 2.13
CA ALA A 13 12.76 6.25 2.14
C ALA A 13 13.66 6.26 0.91
N ASP A 14 13.71 7.40 0.21
CA ASP A 14 14.52 7.62 -0.98
C ASP A 14 14.41 6.49 -2.03
N ALA A 15 13.25 5.89 -2.13
CA ALA A 15 13.00 4.81 -3.08
C ALA A 15 13.08 5.30 -4.53
N GLU A 16 13.69 4.49 -5.38
CA GLU A 16 13.83 4.75 -6.81
C GLU A 16 13.30 3.57 -7.62
N LYS A 17 12.97 3.83 -8.88
CA LYS A 17 12.51 2.80 -9.82
C LYS A 17 11.32 2.03 -9.28
N VAL A 18 10.34 2.76 -8.76
CA VAL A 18 9.13 2.19 -8.17
C VAL A 18 8.23 1.66 -9.28
N VAL A 19 7.93 0.37 -9.24
CA VAL A 19 7.10 -0.31 -10.24
C VAL A 19 6.05 -1.15 -9.54
N THR A 20 4.83 -1.11 -10.05
CA THR A 20 3.75 -1.99 -9.59
C THR A 20 3.34 -2.91 -10.73
N ARG A 21 3.05 -4.17 -10.39
CA ARG A 21 2.58 -5.16 -11.35
C ARG A 21 1.40 -5.91 -10.73
N PHE A 22 0.25 -5.85 -11.39
CA PHE A 22 -0.96 -6.56 -10.95
C PHE A 22 -1.15 -7.80 -11.81
N GLU A 23 -1.27 -8.96 -11.18
CA GLU A 23 -1.44 -10.22 -11.88
C GLU A 23 -2.17 -11.23 -10.99
N ASP A 24 -3.21 -11.85 -11.52
CA ASP A 24 -3.98 -12.91 -10.85
C ASP A 24 -4.48 -12.52 -9.45
N GLY A 25 -4.95 -11.29 -9.31
CA GLY A 25 -5.49 -10.78 -8.04
C GLY A 25 -4.43 -10.32 -7.03
N ASP A 26 -3.16 -10.44 -7.34
CA ASP A 26 -2.07 -10.01 -6.49
C ASP A 26 -1.37 -8.79 -7.09
N LEU A 27 -0.93 -7.87 -6.24
CA LEU A 27 -0.15 -6.70 -6.64
C LEU A 27 1.27 -6.85 -6.11
N GLN A 28 2.24 -6.78 -7.00
CA GLN A 28 3.65 -6.78 -6.63
C GLN A 28 4.21 -5.37 -6.78
N LEU A 29 4.78 -4.84 -5.71
CA LEU A 29 5.49 -3.57 -5.69
C LEU A 29 6.98 -3.86 -5.64
N SER A 30 7.74 -3.24 -6.51
CA SER A 30 9.20 -3.39 -6.56
C SER A 30 9.86 -2.03 -6.63
N PHE A 31 10.98 -1.86 -5.95
CA PHE A 31 11.74 -0.61 -5.98
C PHE A 31 13.17 -0.84 -5.47
N LEU A 32 14.03 0.14 -5.68
CA LEU A 32 15.34 0.21 -5.03
C LEU A 32 15.20 1.09 -3.79
N ASP A 33 15.66 0.61 -2.65
CA ASP A 33 15.63 1.38 -1.41
C ASP A 33 16.77 2.41 -1.37
N TRP A 34 16.88 3.15 -0.26
CA TRP A 34 17.91 4.19 -0.10
C TRP A 34 19.35 3.65 -0.15
N ARG A 35 19.54 2.34 0.03
CA ARG A 35 20.83 1.66 -0.13
C ARG A 35 21.00 1.06 -1.51
N GLU A 36 20.12 1.40 -2.45
CA GLU A 36 20.09 0.84 -3.80
C GLU A 36 19.92 -0.68 -3.83
N GLN A 37 19.28 -1.23 -2.77
CA GLN A 37 18.96 -2.65 -2.69
C GLN A 37 17.57 -2.91 -3.26
N PRO A 38 17.40 -3.95 -4.09
CA PRO A 38 16.08 -4.32 -4.59
C PRO A 38 15.19 -4.77 -3.43
N ARG A 39 13.97 -4.19 -3.40
CA ARG A 39 12.96 -4.54 -2.41
C ARG A 39 11.65 -4.82 -3.12
N SER A 40 10.85 -5.69 -2.54
CA SER A 40 9.52 -5.96 -3.05
C SER A 40 8.54 -6.23 -1.91
N VAL A 41 7.27 -5.92 -2.18
CA VAL A 41 6.14 -6.25 -1.32
C VAL A 41 5.07 -6.87 -2.21
N THR A 42 4.54 -8.02 -1.79
CA THR A 42 3.43 -8.65 -2.49
C THR A 42 2.17 -8.50 -1.66
N PHE A 43 1.14 -7.91 -2.28
CA PHE A 43 -0.18 -7.79 -1.69
C PHE A 43 -1.06 -8.89 -2.27
N ARG A 44 -1.69 -9.69 -1.40
CA ARG A 44 -2.51 -10.84 -1.78
C ARG A 44 -4.00 -10.51 -1.74
N ASP A 45 -4.74 -11.06 -2.70
CA ASP A 45 -6.19 -10.90 -2.81
C ASP A 45 -6.58 -9.41 -2.80
N VAL A 46 -6.06 -8.67 -3.77
CA VAL A 46 -6.26 -7.23 -3.87
C VAL A 46 -7.68 -6.92 -4.34
N LEU A 47 -8.42 -6.12 -3.57
CA LEU A 47 -9.72 -5.61 -3.96
C LEU A 47 -9.59 -4.42 -4.91
N ALA A 48 -8.64 -3.53 -4.62
CA ALA A 48 -8.38 -2.33 -5.40
C ALA A 48 -7.04 -1.75 -5.01
N TYR A 49 -6.45 -0.95 -5.89
CA TYR A 49 -5.26 -0.17 -5.57
C TYR A 49 -5.29 1.12 -6.40
N ARG A 50 -4.58 2.13 -5.91
CA ARG A 50 -4.48 3.40 -6.63
C ARG A 50 -3.22 4.15 -6.24
N TRP A 51 -2.72 4.95 -7.18
CA TRP A 51 -1.71 5.95 -6.90
C TRP A 51 -2.39 7.32 -6.76
N GLN A 52 -1.95 8.11 -5.78
CA GLN A 52 -2.43 9.48 -5.64
C GLN A 52 -1.28 10.40 -5.28
N GLU A 53 -1.46 11.69 -5.52
CA GLU A 53 -0.47 12.68 -5.13
C GLU A 53 -0.47 12.85 -3.63
N LEU A 54 0.67 13.27 -3.09
CA LEU A 54 0.77 13.63 -1.68
C LEU A 54 -0.12 14.83 -1.39
N ASP A 55 -0.92 14.76 -0.34
CA ASP A 55 -1.72 15.87 0.15
C ASP A 55 -1.63 15.94 1.67
N ASP A 56 -2.25 16.99 2.27
CA ASP A 56 -2.16 17.20 3.71
C ASP A 56 -2.92 16.18 4.55
N ALA A 57 -3.82 15.42 3.92
CA ALA A 57 -4.61 14.41 4.62
C ALA A 57 -3.86 13.09 4.79
N VAL A 58 -2.75 12.91 4.07
CA VAL A 58 -1.95 11.68 4.09
C VAL A 58 -0.63 11.97 4.81
N PRO A 59 -0.14 11.04 5.66
CA PRO A 59 1.18 11.21 6.29
C PRO A 59 2.27 11.41 5.23
N ARG A 60 3.16 12.37 5.46
CA ARG A 60 4.22 12.74 4.52
C ARG A 60 5.56 12.08 4.76
N ASP A 61 5.62 11.19 5.73
CA ASP A 61 6.85 10.46 6.01
C ASP A 61 7.06 9.35 4.98
N ASP A 62 8.30 9.06 4.65
CA ASP A 62 8.69 7.91 3.84
C ASP A 62 8.48 6.62 4.63
N ARG A 63 7.23 6.29 4.91
CA ARG A 63 6.85 5.18 5.76
C ARG A 63 5.65 4.43 5.18
N THR A 64 5.34 3.33 5.81
CA THR A 64 4.18 2.52 5.48
C THR A 64 3.17 2.56 6.62
N PHE A 65 1.90 2.67 6.26
CA PHE A 65 0.81 2.80 7.22
C PHE A 65 -0.32 1.83 6.89
N GLU A 66 -1.15 1.57 7.88
CA GLU A 66 -2.47 1.00 7.68
C GLU A 66 -3.51 2.07 7.98
N ALA A 67 -4.47 2.26 7.10
CA ALA A 67 -5.58 3.17 7.33
C ALA A 67 -6.73 2.41 7.98
N LEU A 68 -7.00 2.74 9.25
CA LEU A 68 -8.09 2.15 10.01
C LEU A 68 -9.39 2.91 9.76
N GLU A 69 -10.52 2.21 9.81
CA GLU A 69 -11.84 2.80 9.57
C GLU A 69 -11.90 3.46 8.19
N SER A 70 -11.38 2.76 7.18
CA SER A 70 -11.30 3.29 5.81
C SER A 70 -12.65 3.22 5.10
N PRO A 71 -13.26 4.37 4.75
CA PRO A 71 -14.51 4.37 3.97
C PRO A 71 -14.36 3.73 2.60
N TRP A 72 -13.20 3.87 1.98
CA TRP A 72 -12.92 3.26 0.68
C TRP A 72 -12.92 1.73 0.78
N LEU A 73 -12.27 1.18 1.81
CA LEU A 73 -12.27 -0.26 2.05
C LEU A 73 -13.70 -0.78 2.29
N GLU A 74 -14.47 -0.07 3.11
CA GLU A 74 -15.85 -0.45 3.39
C GLU A 74 -16.70 -0.50 2.12
N ARG A 75 -16.57 0.52 1.26
CA ARG A 75 -17.31 0.57 -0.02
C ARG A 75 -16.89 -0.56 -0.96
N GLN A 76 -15.60 -0.81 -1.10
CA GLN A 76 -15.11 -1.86 -1.99
C GLN A 76 -15.49 -3.25 -1.51
N ALA A 77 -15.41 -3.50 -0.21
CA ALA A 77 -15.83 -4.77 0.38
C ALA A 77 -17.31 -5.03 0.14
N LYS A 78 -18.16 -4.01 0.30
CA LYS A 78 -19.59 -4.11 0.05
C LYS A 78 -19.88 -4.37 -1.43
N LEU A 79 -19.23 -3.66 -2.33
CA LEU A 79 -19.41 -3.81 -3.79
C LEU A 79 -19.00 -5.20 -4.27
N GLN A 80 -18.00 -5.78 -3.67
CA GLN A 80 -17.47 -7.09 -4.06
C GLN A 80 -18.00 -8.24 -3.20
N ALA A 81 -18.89 -7.92 -2.25
CA ALA A 81 -19.55 -8.89 -1.36
C ALA A 81 -18.53 -9.76 -0.59
N VAL A 82 -17.50 -9.11 -0.02
CA VAL A 82 -16.49 -9.78 0.80
C VAL A 82 -16.50 -9.23 2.24
N PRO A 83 -16.02 -10.00 3.23
CA PRO A 83 -15.96 -9.52 4.62
C PRO A 83 -14.89 -8.46 4.79
N VAL A 84 -15.27 -7.27 5.23
CA VAL A 84 -14.37 -6.13 5.38
C VAL A 84 -13.25 -6.40 6.38
N ASN A 85 -13.54 -7.18 7.42
CA ASN A 85 -12.57 -7.46 8.49
C ASN A 85 -11.45 -8.43 8.08
N GLU A 86 -11.51 -9.01 6.89
CA GLU A 86 -10.44 -9.87 6.36
C GLU A 86 -9.46 -9.10 5.49
N TYR A 87 -9.68 -7.79 5.31
CA TYR A 87 -8.86 -6.93 4.44
C TYR A 87 -8.30 -5.75 5.20
N ALA A 88 -7.23 -5.19 4.69
CA ALA A 88 -6.62 -3.98 5.24
C ALA A 88 -6.38 -2.96 4.13
N HIS A 89 -6.36 -1.68 4.51
CA HIS A 89 -6.01 -0.58 3.63
C HIS A 89 -4.56 -0.19 3.92
N TYR A 90 -3.64 -0.65 3.08
CA TYR A 90 -2.22 -0.34 3.20
C TYR A 90 -1.92 0.98 2.47
N VAL A 91 -1.06 1.79 3.09
CA VAL A 91 -0.67 3.09 2.55
C VAL A 91 0.85 3.17 2.54
N LEU A 92 1.43 3.33 1.37
CA LEU A 92 2.88 3.43 1.21
C LEU A 92 3.22 4.80 0.62
N CYS A 93 3.98 5.59 1.38
CA CYS A 93 4.32 6.96 1.00
C CYS A 93 5.71 7.00 0.36
N PHE A 94 5.77 7.48 -0.89
CA PHE A 94 7.00 7.65 -1.64
C PHE A 94 7.14 9.11 -2.02
N ASN A 95 8.16 9.80 -1.53
CA ASN A 95 8.33 11.23 -1.81
C ASN A 95 8.40 11.56 -3.29
N ALA A 96 9.01 10.70 -4.08
CA ALA A 96 9.19 10.94 -5.51
C ALA A 96 7.97 10.58 -6.36
N CYS A 97 7.15 9.64 -5.92
CA CYS A 97 6.09 9.05 -6.74
C CYS A 97 4.68 9.28 -6.23
N GLY A 98 4.53 9.74 -4.98
CA GLY A 98 3.23 9.92 -4.35
C GLY A 98 2.89 8.79 -3.39
N VAL A 99 1.60 8.51 -3.26
CA VAL A 99 1.08 7.54 -2.30
C VAL A 99 0.43 6.37 -3.04
N LEU A 100 0.86 5.16 -2.68
CA LEU A 100 0.20 3.94 -3.14
C LEU A 100 -0.76 3.46 -2.05
N ASP A 101 -2.04 3.38 -2.38
CA ASP A 101 -3.07 2.79 -1.54
C ASP A 101 -3.42 1.41 -2.07
N VAL A 102 -3.44 0.39 -1.21
CA VAL A 102 -3.79 -0.98 -1.60
C VAL A 102 -4.79 -1.55 -0.60
N LEU A 103 -5.89 -2.06 -1.11
CA LEU A 103 -6.86 -2.83 -0.33
C LEU A 103 -6.59 -4.30 -0.60
N ALA A 104 -6.09 -5.02 0.38
CA ALA A 104 -5.68 -6.40 0.21
C ALA A 104 -5.91 -7.21 1.47
N ARG A 105 -5.97 -8.52 1.32
CA ARG A 105 -6.12 -9.43 2.45
C ARG A 105 -4.86 -9.47 3.30
N ARG A 106 -3.69 -9.42 2.68
CA ARG A 106 -2.40 -9.42 3.39
C ARG A 106 -1.28 -8.87 2.51
N ALA A 107 -0.18 -8.51 3.15
CA ALA A 107 1.02 -8.03 2.49
C ALA A 107 2.24 -8.75 3.08
N SER A 108 3.24 -9.02 2.25
CA SER A 108 4.49 -9.65 2.69
C SER A 108 5.67 -9.12 1.87
N ALA A 109 6.80 -8.87 2.55
CA ALA A 109 8.04 -8.48 1.92
C ALA A 109 8.75 -9.71 1.35
N GLY A 110 9.46 -9.51 0.26
CA GLY A 110 10.28 -10.59 -0.33
C GLY A 110 10.19 -10.71 -1.81
#